data_96e73ba943647ee3e6114e4fc6d71bb7
#
_entry.id   96e73ba943647ee3e6114e4fc6d71bb7
#
_cell.length_a   1.000
_cell.length_b   1.000
_cell.length_c   1.000
_cell.angle_alpha   90.00
_cell.angle_beta   90.00
_cell.angle_gamma   90.00
#
_symmetry.space_group_name_H-M   'P 1'
#
loop_
_entity.id
_entity.type
_entity.pdbx_description
1 polymer ?
#
loop_
_entity_poly.entity_id
_entity_poly.type
_entity_poly.pdbx_seq_one_letter_code
_entity_poly.pdbx_strand_id
1 'polypeptide(L)'
;MGLTTAAALPFGGVVLIVIAFQLALALGAPWGSYAMGGAFPGRFPARMRVAAVVQAGLLGLVAAIVLASANVVFQMLDPELRWLIWLPVVVSAAAVVLNLITPSAGERRIWVPVSLVLLASSLLVALTA
;
A
#
# COMPACT_ATOMS: atom_id res chain seq x y z
N MET A 1 -11.37 -18.44 -11.61
CA MET A 1 -11.00 -17.15 -10.97
C MET A 1 -10.98 -16.11 -12.08
N GLY A 2 -11.74 -15.03 -11.93
CA GLY A 2 -11.75 -13.95 -12.91
C GLY A 2 -10.52 -13.07 -12.83
N LEU A 3 -10.31 -12.24 -13.86
CA LEU A 3 -9.20 -11.30 -13.94
C LEU A 3 -9.21 -10.31 -12.76
N THR A 4 -10.38 -9.81 -12.38
CA THR A 4 -10.52 -8.86 -11.28
C THR A 4 -10.05 -9.47 -9.97
N THR A 5 -10.48 -10.68 -9.64
CA THR A 5 -10.03 -11.40 -8.43
C THR A 5 -8.54 -11.70 -8.51
N ALA A 6 -8.06 -12.15 -9.66
CA ALA A 6 -6.64 -12.45 -9.87
C ALA A 6 -5.76 -11.20 -9.70
N ALA A 7 -6.27 -10.00 -10.03
CA ALA A 7 -5.56 -8.75 -9.81
C ALA A 7 -5.64 -8.28 -8.36
N ALA A 8 -6.76 -8.50 -7.67
CA ALA A 8 -6.95 -8.06 -6.28
C ALA A 8 -6.09 -8.84 -5.29
N LEU A 9 -5.85 -10.12 -5.52
CA LEU A 9 -5.07 -10.96 -4.60
C LEU A 9 -3.62 -10.50 -4.46
N PRO A 10 -2.87 -10.20 -5.53
CA PRO A 10 -1.52 -9.63 -5.41
C PRO A 10 -1.51 -8.31 -4.66
N PHE A 11 -2.51 -7.45 -4.86
CA PHE A 11 -2.62 -6.20 -4.12
C PHE A 11 -2.68 -6.47 -2.61
N GLY A 12 -3.59 -7.34 -2.20
CA GLY A 12 -3.75 -7.70 -0.79
C GLY A 12 -2.49 -8.32 -0.20
N GLY A 13 -1.86 -9.25 -0.91
CA GLY A 13 -0.63 -9.91 -0.47
C GLY A 13 0.52 -8.93 -0.30
N VAL A 14 0.73 -8.04 -1.26
CA VAL A 14 1.79 -7.02 -1.20
C VAL A 14 1.52 -6.02 -0.08
N VAL A 15 0.27 -5.58 0.10
CA VAL A 15 -0.09 -4.68 1.20
C VAL A 15 0.21 -5.31 2.56
N LEU A 16 -0.03 -6.62 2.73
CA LEU A 16 0.33 -7.31 3.98
C LEU A 16 1.83 -7.20 4.27
N ILE A 17 2.67 -7.32 3.25
CA ILE A 17 4.13 -7.15 3.41
C ILE A 17 4.46 -5.72 3.83
N VAL A 18 3.84 -4.73 3.20
CA VAL A 18 4.08 -3.31 3.54
C VAL A 18 3.59 -3.01 4.97
N ILE A 19 2.43 -3.53 5.36
CA ILE A 19 1.91 -3.39 6.71
C ILE A 19 2.89 -4.00 7.73
N ALA A 20 3.40 -5.20 7.45
CA ALA A 20 4.38 -5.85 8.32
C ALA A 20 5.63 -4.99 8.48
N PHE A 21 6.12 -4.37 7.42
CA PHE A 21 7.23 -3.42 7.47
C PHE A 21 6.90 -2.21 8.36
N GLN A 22 5.72 -1.60 8.19
CA GLN A 22 5.30 -0.46 9.00
C GLN A 22 5.19 -0.82 10.49
N LEU A 23 4.62 -1.98 10.80
CA LEU A 23 4.52 -2.45 12.17
C LEU A 23 5.90 -2.76 12.77
N ALA A 24 6.82 -3.29 11.97
CA ALA A 24 8.20 -3.50 12.41
C ALA A 24 8.88 -2.16 12.78
N LEU A 25 8.69 -1.12 11.97
CA LEU A 25 9.18 0.22 12.31
C LEU A 25 8.57 0.74 13.61
N ALA A 26 7.27 0.53 13.80
CA ALA A 26 6.56 0.93 15.02
C ALA A 26 7.08 0.20 16.25
N LEU A 27 7.51 -1.06 16.10
CA LEU A 27 8.07 -1.88 17.19
C LEU A 27 9.55 -1.62 17.46
N GLY A 28 10.18 -0.75 16.66
CA GLY A 28 11.55 -0.35 16.88
C GLY A 28 12.60 -1.01 16.00
N ALA A 29 12.19 -1.63 14.88
CA ALA A 29 13.15 -2.17 13.92
C ALA A 29 14.05 -1.05 13.38
N PRO A 30 15.38 -1.30 13.20
CA PRO A 30 16.33 -0.28 12.77
C PRO A 30 16.33 -0.08 11.24
N TRP A 31 15.14 0.03 10.64
CA TRP A 31 14.97 0.08 9.19
C TRP A 31 14.49 1.46 8.69
N GLY A 32 14.67 2.49 9.49
CA GLY A 32 14.20 3.83 9.17
C GLY A 32 14.79 4.42 7.89
N SER A 33 15.99 3.98 7.48
CA SER A 33 16.61 4.45 6.24
C SER A 33 15.83 4.01 4.98
N TYR A 34 14.94 3.03 5.11
CA TYR A 34 14.10 2.53 4.00
C TYR A 34 12.69 3.14 3.99
N ALA A 35 12.47 4.19 4.76
CA ALA A 35 11.17 4.85 4.87
C ALA A 35 11.37 6.36 5.01
N MET A 36 10.33 7.14 4.66
CA MET A 36 10.30 8.59 4.84
C MET A 36 11.50 9.31 4.23
N GLY A 37 11.93 8.86 3.03
CA GLY A 37 13.08 9.44 2.34
C GLY A 37 14.41 9.22 3.04
N GLY A 38 14.48 8.32 4.02
CA GLY A 38 15.68 8.08 4.82
C GLY A 38 15.93 9.14 5.89
N ALA A 39 14.95 10.01 6.18
CA ALA A 39 15.09 11.13 7.11
C ALA A 39 15.31 10.67 8.57
N PHE A 40 14.87 9.46 8.91
CA PHE A 40 14.97 8.90 10.26
C PHE A 40 15.68 7.55 10.23
N PRO A 41 16.99 7.52 9.90
CA PRO A 41 17.73 6.25 9.81
C PRO A 41 17.79 5.55 11.18
N GLY A 42 17.84 4.22 11.14
CA GLY A 42 17.82 3.41 12.35
C GLY A 42 16.40 3.30 12.91
N ARG A 43 16.28 3.36 14.23
CA ARG A 43 14.99 3.26 14.91
C ARG A 43 14.21 4.56 14.79
N PHE A 44 12.93 4.44 14.49
CA PHE A 44 12.03 5.59 14.47
C PHE A 44 11.86 6.20 15.87
N PRO A 45 11.86 7.55 15.99
CA PRO A 45 11.41 8.21 17.21
C PRO A 45 9.93 7.94 17.48
N ALA A 46 9.48 8.14 18.73
CA ALA A 46 8.13 7.77 19.16
C ALA A 46 7.03 8.31 18.25
N ARG A 47 7.11 9.58 17.86
CA ARG A 47 6.10 10.18 16.95
C ARG A 47 6.04 9.49 15.58
N MET A 48 7.19 9.02 15.08
CA MET A 48 7.24 8.34 13.79
C MET A 48 6.76 6.90 13.89
N ARG A 49 6.89 6.27 15.05
CA ARG A 49 6.30 4.95 15.31
C ARG A 49 4.78 5.03 15.30
N VAL A 50 4.19 6.07 15.89
CA VAL A 50 2.75 6.32 15.83
C VAL A 50 2.31 6.53 14.38
N ALA A 51 3.06 7.33 13.62
CA ALA A 51 2.77 7.55 12.20
C ALA A 51 2.82 6.22 11.41
N ALA A 52 3.75 5.33 11.72
CA ALA A 52 3.84 4.01 11.08
C ALA A 52 2.59 3.16 11.36
N VAL A 53 2.08 3.17 12.59
CA VAL A 53 0.84 2.45 12.95
C VAL A 53 -0.35 3.03 12.19
N VAL A 54 -0.48 4.35 12.12
CA VAL A 54 -1.55 5.02 11.38
C VAL A 54 -1.47 4.63 9.89
N GLN A 55 -0.28 4.64 9.33
CA GLN A 55 -0.08 4.28 7.93
C GLN A 55 -0.43 2.81 7.67
N ALA A 56 -0.09 1.90 8.58
CA ALA A 56 -0.50 0.50 8.48
C ALA A 56 -2.03 0.37 8.45
N GLY A 57 -2.74 1.12 9.29
CA GLY A 57 -4.21 1.16 9.29
C GLY A 57 -4.79 1.68 7.98
N LEU A 58 -4.22 2.75 7.44
CA LEU A 58 -4.65 3.31 6.15
C LEU A 58 -4.40 2.32 5.00
N LEU A 59 -3.28 1.63 5.00
CA LEU A 59 -2.99 0.58 4.02
C LEU A 59 -4.00 -0.57 4.12
N GLY A 60 -4.37 -0.95 5.33
CA GLY A 60 -5.41 -1.95 5.55
C GLY A 60 -6.76 -1.53 4.97
N LEU A 61 -7.13 -0.26 5.15
CA LEU A 61 -8.35 0.29 4.56
C LEU A 61 -8.29 0.28 3.04
N VAL A 62 -7.17 0.71 2.46
CA VAL A 62 -6.96 0.69 1.01
C VAL A 62 -7.10 -0.73 0.46
N ALA A 63 -6.48 -1.72 1.11
CA ALA A 63 -6.59 -3.11 0.71
C ALA A 63 -8.03 -3.62 0.82
N ALA A 64 -8.76 -3.24 1.88
CA ALA A 64 -10.17 -3.61 2.04
C ALA A 64 -11.02 -3.07 0.89
N ILE A 65 -10.78 -1.86 0.43
CA ILE A 65 -11.49 -1.28 -0.71
C ILE A 65 -11.23 -2.10 -1.97
N VAL A 66 -9.97 -2.44 -2.25
CA VAL A 66 -9.62 -3.22 -3.45
C VAL A 66 -10.27 -4.60 -3.41
N LEU A 67 -10.16 -5.29 -2.28
CA LEU A 67 -10.72 -6.63 -2.12
C LEU A 67 -12.25 -6.62 -2.18
N ALA A 68 -12.90 -5.61 -1.59
CA ALA A 68 -14.35 -5.45 -1.67
C ALA A 68 -14.80 -5.14 -3.11
N SER A 69 -14.07 -4.30 -3.82
CA SER A 69 -14.37 -3.97 -5.23
C SER A 69 -14.28 -5.19 -6.13
N ALA A 70 -13.42 -6.16 -5.78
CA ALA A 70 -13.29 -7.42 -6.49
C ALA A 70 -14.18 -8.54 -5.92
N ASN A 71 -15.01 -8.24 -4.93
CA ASN A 71 -15.89 -9.20 -4.24
C ASN A 71 -15.12 -10.36 -3.57
N VAL A 72 -13.90 -10.09 -3.09
CA VAL A 72 -13.08 -11.12 -2.44
C VAL A 72 -13.44 -11.26 -0.95
N VAL A 73 -13.59 -10.14 -0.24
CA VAL A 73 -13.83 -10.11 1.22
C VAL A 73 -15.28 -9.84 1.54
N PHE A 74 -15.88 -8.88 0.86
CA PHE A 74 -17.28 -8.51 1.01
C PHE A 74 -18.04 -8.94 -0.23
N GLN A 75 -19.33 -9.25 -0.08
CA GLN A 75 -20.10 -9.76 -1.21
C GLN A 75 -20.19 -8.78 -2.37
N MET A 76 -20.36 -7.50 -2.09
CA MET A 76 -20.44 -6.47 -3.12
C MET A 76 -20.44 -5.09 -2.50
N LEU A 77 -19.72 -4.16 -3.09
CA LEU A 77 -19.93 -2.76 -2.80
C LEU A 77 -21.21 -2.27 -3.48
N ASP A 78 -21.98 -1.44 -2.77
CA ASP A 78 -23.11 -0.76 -3.38
C ASP A 78 -22.64 0.02 -4.62
N PRO A 79 -23.46 0.09 -5.68
CA PRO A 79 -23.08 0.81 -6.90
C PRO A 79 -22.64 2.25 -6.64
N GLU A 80 -23.21 2.89 -5.63
CA GLU A 80 -22.87 4.25 -5.23
C GLU A 80 -21.45 4.38 -4.68
N LEU A 81 -20.88 3.28 -4.18
CA LEU A 81 -19.54 3.24 -3.58
C LEU A 81 -18.47 2.70 -4.51
N ARG A 82 -18.82 2.29 -5.72
CA ARG A 82 -17.85 1.69 -6.67
C ARG A 82 -16.72 2.64 -7.05
N TRP A 83 -16.95 3.94 -7.01
CA TRP A 83 -15.90 4.93 -7.26
C TRP A 83 -14.74 4.86 -6.27
N LEU A 84 -14.96 4.26 -5.09
CA LEU A 84 -13.93 4.15 -4.05
C LEU A 84 -12.69 3.41 -4.53
N ILE A 85 -12.79 2.54 -5.54
CA ILE A 85 -11.64 1.82 -6.09
C ILE A 85 -10.58 2.78 -6.64
N TRP A 86 -10.97 3.98 -7.05
CA TRP A 86 -10.02 4.97 -7.56
C TRP A 86 -9.14 5.58 -6.46
N LEU A 87 -9.53 5.48 -5.18
CA LEU A 87 -8.67 5.91 -4.07
C LEU A 87 -7.41 5.07 -3.95
N PRO A 88 -7.49 3.71 -3.93
CA PRO A 88 -6.27 2.88 -4.01
C PRO A 88 -5.41 3.16 -5.24
N VAL A 89 -6.03 3.42 -6.39
CA VAL A 89 -5.29 3.74 -7.61
C VAL A 89 -4.50 5.03 -7.44
N VAL A 90 -5.14 6.09 -6.95
CA VAL A 90 -4.48 7.38 -6.73
C VAL A 90 -3.38 7.27 -5.67
N VAL A 91 -3.66 6.57 -4.56
CA VAL A 91 -2.67 6.35 -3.49
C VAL A 91 -1.47 5.59 -4.03
N SER A 92 -1.70 4.55 -4.82
CA SER A 92 -0.62 3.74 -5.41
C SER A 92 0.20 4.56 -6.42
N ALA A 93 -0.45 5.38 -7.24
CA ALA A 93 0.24 6.27 -8.17
C ALA A 93 1.10 7.30 -7.42
N ALA A 94 0.57 7.89 -6.36
CA ALA A 94 1.33 8.80 -5.50
C ALA A 94 2.53 8.10 -4.87
N ALA A 95 2.35 6.85 -4.42
CA ALA A 95 3.43 6.05 -3.85
C ALA A 95 4.54 5.80 -4.89
N VAL A 96 4.20 5.50 -6.13
CA VAL A 96 5.18 5.34 -7.21
C VAL A 96 6.01 6.62 -7.38
N VAL A 97 5.34 7.77 -7.47
CA VAL A 97 6.03 9.06 -7.62
C VAL A 97 6.95 9.33 -6.44
N LEU A 98 6.45 9.18 -5.21
CA LEU A 98 7.23 9.43 -4.00
C LEU A 98 8.45 8.49 -3.90
N ASN A 99 8.27 7.23 -4.28
CA ASN A 99 9.38 6.27 -4.26
C ASN A 99 10.41 6.53 -5.37
N LEU A 100 9.99 7.10 -6.48
CA LEU A 100 10.93 7.48 -7.55
C LEU A 100 11.77 8.70 -7.19
N ILE A 101 11.20 9.65 -6.46
CA ILE A 101 11.88 10.92 -6.12
C ILE A 101 12.59 10.90 -4.77
N THR A 102 12.45 9.81 -4.00
CA THR A 102 13.11 9.74 -2.68
C THR A 102 14.63 9.84 -2.82
N PRO A 103 15.33 10.55 -1.91
CA PRO A 103 16.79 10.59 -1.89
C PRO A 103 17.42 9.27 -1.42
N SER A 104 16.65 8.38 -0.77
CA SER A 104 17.15 7.07 -0.30
C SER A 104 17.19 6.06 -1.44
N ALA A 105 18.41 5.64 -1.86
CA ALA A 105 18.57 4.60 -2.89
C ALA A 105 18.01 3.25 -2.45
N GLY A 106 18.16 2.89 -1.17
CA GLY A 106 17.60 1.67 -0.61
C GLY A 106 16.07 1.65 -0.67
N GLU A 107 15.46 2.78 -0.32
CA GLU A 107 14.01 2.95 -0.41
C GLU A 107 13.51 2.78 -1.85
N ARG A 108 14.17 3.44 -2.82
CA ARG A 108 13.82 3.31 -4.23
C ARG A 108 13.86 1.86 -4.73
N ARG A 109 14.94 1.13 -4.39
CA ARG A 109 15.13 -0.25 -4.86
C ARG A 109 14.04 -1.18 -4.38
N ILE A 110 13.54 -0.96 -3.17
CA ILE A 110 12.52 -1.83 -2.56
C ILE A 110 11.13 -1.39 -2.97
N TRP A 111 10.82 -0.11 -2.82
CA TRP A 111 9.44 0.35 -2.88
C TRP A 111 8.97 0.79 -4.25
N VAL A 112 9.85 1.10 -5.20
CA VAL A 112 9.41 1.37 -6.58
C VAL A 112 8.77 0.12 -7.19
N PRO A 113 9.40 -1.06 -7.18
CA PRO A 113 8.74 -2.27 -7.69
C PRO A 113 7.45 -2.60 -6.94
N VAL A 114 7.45 -2.48 -5.60
CA VAL A 114 6.29 -2.76 -4.77
C VAL A 114 5.13 -1.85 -5.15
N SER A 115 5.36 -0.54 -5.22
CA SER A 115 4.30 0.42 -5.55
C SER A 115 3.82 0.28 -7.00
N LEU A 116 4.67 -0.13 -7.93
CA LEU A 116 4.25 -0.44 -9.30
C LEU A 116 3.30 -1.63 -9.32
N VAL A 117 3.56 -2.67 -8.54
CA VAL A 117 2.64 -3.81 -8.42
C VAL A 117 1.30 -3.35 -7.85
N LEU A 118 1.31 -2.51 -6.81
CA LEU A 118 0.09 -1.97 -6.23
C LEU A 118 -0.70 -1.13 -7.24
N LEU A 119 -0.03 -0.28 -8.00
CA LEU A 119 -0.68 0.54 -9.02
C LEU A 119 -1.28 -0.32 -10.12
N ALA A 120 -0.51 -1.25 -10.68
CA ALA A 120 -1.00 -2.13 -11.74
C ALA A 120 -2.19 -2.96 -11.26
N SER A 121 -2.10 -3.56 -10.07
CA SER A 121 -3.15 -4.41 -9.50
C SER A 121 -4.44 -3.63 -9.26
N SER A 122 -4.35 -2.47 -8.59
CA SER A 122 -5.52 -1.66 -8.30
C SER A 122 -6.16 -1.08 -9.56
N LEU A 123 -5.34 -0.68 -10.53
CA LEU A 123 -5.83 -0.18 -11.81
C LEU A 123 -6.59 -1.28 -12.58
N LEU A 124 -6.06 -2.50 -12.61
CA LEU A 124 -6.76 -3.63 -13.23
C LEU A 124 -8.11 -3.89 -12.54
N VAL A 125 -8.16 -3.84 -11.23
CA VAL A 125 -9.43 -3.99 -10.50
C VAL A 125 -10.39 -2.86 -10.89
N ALA A 126 -9.91 -1.62 -10.94
CA ALA A 126 -10.75 -0.48 -11.30
C ALA A 126 -11.33 -0.59 -12.71
N LEU A 127 -10.54 -1.12 -13.65
CA LEU A 127 -10.96 -1.23 -15.06
C LEU A 127 -11.81 -2.47 -15.34
N THR A 128 -11.75 -3.49 -14.50
CA THR A 128 -12.43 -4.78 -14.73
C THR A 128 -13.56 -5.08 -13.76
N ALA A 129 -13.61 -4.36 -12.64
CA ALA A 129 -14.67 -4.58 -11.64
C ALA A 129 -16.03 -3.99 -12.07
#